data_e86c8252ddb7ee479702a18ad1057e51
#
_entry.id   e86c8252ddb7ee479702a18ad1057e51
#
_cell.length_a   1.000
_cell.length_b   1.000
_cell.length_c   1.000
_cell.angle_alpha   90.00
_cell.angle_beta   90.00
_cell.angle_gamma   90.00
#
_symmetry.space_group_name_H-M   'P 1'
#
loop_
_entity.id
_entity.type
_entity.pdbx_description
1 polymer ?
#
loop_
_entity_poly.entity_id
_entity_poly.type
_entity_poly.pdbx_seq_one_letter_code
_entity_poly.pdbx_strand_id
1 'polypeptide(L)'
;MDWSVIQQYLPQYQKAAVLTVRLGVAGILLAIVIGLVCAVLQYYKVPVLRQLVGVYIQLSRNTPLLVQLFFIYYGLPKVGIRTNAEICGIAGLAFLGGSYMAEAFRSGLEAIEPIQTESAYSLGMDRWQTMRYVVLPQAMSTSMPAFMANVIFLLKETSVFSAISLMDLMFTAKDLIGLYYKTTENLFLLVMFYLIILLPVSIVGSLLERRLRYAGFGS
;
A
#
# COMPACT_ATOMS: atom_id res chain seq x y z
N MET A 1 -12.41 -28.33 -16.72
CA MET A 1 -11.68 -27.98 -15.47
C MET A 1 -11.42 -29.28 -14.73
N ASP A 2 -10.15 -29.53 -14.46
CA ASP A 2 -9.68 -30.79 -13.87
C ASP A 2 -9.38 -30.58 -12.38
N TRP A 3 -10.20 -31.21 -11.51
CA TRP A 3 -10.06 -31.04 -10.05
C TRP A 3 -8.80 -31.71 -9.48
N SER A 4 -8.30 -32.77 -10.14
CA SER A 4 -7.05 -33.43 -9.72
C SER A 4 -5.86 -32.50 -9.88
N VAL A 5 -5.83 -31.73 -10.96
CA VAL A 5 -4.80 -30.70 -11.22
C VAL A 5 -4.84 -29.58 -10.18
N ILE A 6 -6.05 -29.13 -9.80
CA ILE A 6 -6.23 -28.11 -8.75
C ILE A 6 -5.66 -28.61 -7.43
N GLN A 7 -6.00 -29.85 -7.02
CA GLN A 7 -5.47 -30.43 -5.77
C GLN A 7 -3.94 -30.59 -5.81
N GLN A 8 -3.39 -30.96 -6.95
CA GLN A 8 -1.95 -31.13 -7.13
C GLN A 8 -1.18 -29.81 -6.96
N TYR A 9 -1.72 -28.69 -7.45
CA TYR A 9 -1.03 -27.39 -7.42
C TYR A 9 -1.34 -26.54 -6.16
N LEU A 10 -2.39 -26.91 -5.42
CA LEU A 10 -2.81 -26.17 -4.21
C LEU A 10 -1.67 -25.89 -3.21
N PRO A 11 -0.75 -26.85 -2.88
CA PRO A 11 0.35 -26.58 -1.95
C PRO A 11 1.32 -25.50 -2.46
N GLN A 12 1.54 -25.43 -3.78
CA GLN A 12 2.42 -24.42 -4.38
C GLN A 12 1.80 -23.03 -4.28
N TYR A 13 0.49 -22.92 -4.57
CA TYR A 13 -0.25 -21.66 -4.41
C TYR A 13 -0.33 -21.21 -2.94
N GLN A 14 -0.45 -22.13 -1.98
CA GLN A 14 -0.40 -21.80 -0.55
C GLN A 14 0.95 -21.17 -0.16
N LYS A 15 2.07 -21.76 -0.59
CA LYS A 15 3.42 -21.20 -0.36
C LYS A 15 3.56 -19.81 -1.00
N ALA A 16 3.12 -19.68 -2.25
CA ALA A 16 3.16 -18.41 -2.98
C ALA A 16 2.28 -17.34 -2.30
N ALA A 17 1.10 -17.71 -1.82
CA ALA A 17 0.21 -16.80 -1.09
C ALA A 17 0.84 -16.27 0.19
N VAL A 18 1.49 -17.13 0.98
CA VAL A 18 2.22 -16.72 2.19
C VAL A 18 3.32 -15.73 1.85
N LEU A 19 4.09 -15.98 0.78
CA LEU A 19 5.13 -15.07 0.33
C LEU A 19 4.53 -13.72 -0.12
N THR A 20 3.48 -13.75 -0.94
CA THR A 20 2.77 -12.56 -1.43
C THR A 20 2.28 -11.69 -0.27
N VAL A 21 1.61 -12.30 0.71
CA VAL A 21 1.09 -11.59 1.90
C VAL A 21 2.24 -11.04 2.75
N ARG A 22 3.28 -11.83 3.01
CA ARG A 22 4.44 -11.41 3.83
C ARG A 22 5.12 -10.18 3.23
N LEU A 23 5.44 -10.22 1.93
CA LEU A 23 6.10 -9.12 1.24
C LEU A 23 5.18 -7.91 1.07
N GLY A 24 3.90 -8.15 0.75
CA GLY A 24 2.89 -7.10 0.65
C GLY A 24 2.71 -6.35 1.97
N VAL A 25 2.53 -7.07 3.08
CA VAL A 25 2.39 -6.47 4.41
C VAL A 25 3.64 -5.68 4.80
N ALA A 26 4.84 -6.24 4.59
CA ALA A 26 6.10 -5.55 4.90
C ALA A 26 6.23 -4.25 4.10
N GLY A 27 5.98 -4.30 2.79
CA GLY A 27 6.03 -3.12 1.92
C GLY A 27 4.98 -2.06 2.29
N ILE A 28 3.75 -2.47 2.61
CA ILE A 28 2.66 -1.56 3.02
C ILE A 28 2.98 -0.91 4.37
N LEU A 29 3.49 -1.64 5.36
CA LEU A 29 3.87 -1.04 6.64
C LEU A 29 4.95 0.03 6.47
N LEU A 30 5.96 -0.23 5.64
CA LEU A 30 6.97 0.79 5.31
C LEU A 30 6.35 1.96 4.53
N ALA A 31 5.44 1.69 3.59
CA ALA A 31 4.72 2.73 2.86
C ALA A 31 3.92 3.65 3.78
N ILE A 32 3.26 3.10 4.81
CA ILE A 32 2.52 3.88 5.81
C ILE A 32 3.47 4.80 6.56
N VAL A 33 4.62 4.30 7.02
CA VAL A 33 5.62 5.11 7.74
C VAL A 33 6.16 6.23 6.85
N ILE A 34 6.58 5.91 5.63
CA ILE A 34 7.08 6.89 4.65
C ILE A 34 5.99 7.94 4.36
N GLY A 35 4.77 7.47 4.07
CA GLY A 35 3.64 8.34 3.77
C GLY A 35 3.30 9.30 4.91
N LEU A 36 3.30 8.81 6.15
CA LEU A 36 3.04 9.64 7.32
C LEU A 36 4.12 10.73 7.49
N VAL A 37 5.39 10.37 7.39
CA VAL A 37 6.50 11.33 7.45
C VAL A 37 6.36 12.39 6.36
N CYS A 38 6.11 11.98 5.12
CA CYS A 38 5.92 12.89 3.99
C CYS A 38 4.72 13.84 4.19
N ALA A 39 3.59 13.31 4.66
CA ALA A 39 2.40 14.12 4.93
C ALA A 39 2.65 15.17 6.02
N VAL A 40 3.32 14.79 7.11
CA VAL A 40 3.70 15.72 8.19
C VAL A 40 4.62 16.82 7.67
N LEU A 41 5.66 16.49 6.90
CA LEU A 41 6.59 17.47 6.33
C LEU A 41 5.88 18.45 5.38
N GLN A 42 4.90 17.98 4.62
CA GLN A 42 4.12 18.84 3.73
C GLN A 42 3.12 19.72 4.50
N TYR A 43 2.44 19.15 5.49
CA TYR A 43 1.46 19.87 6.31
C TYR A 43 2.09 21.03 7.08
N TYR A 44 3.23 20.79 7.74
CA TYR A 44 3.96 21.82 8.46
C TYR A 44 4.80 22.73 7.55
N LYS A 45 4.75 22.54 6.24
CA LYS A 45 5.45 23.35 5.22
C LYS A 45 6.93 23.50 5.51
N VAL A 46 7.60 22.42 5.99
CA VAL A 46 9.02 22.45 6.34
C VAL A 46 9.84 22.87 5.11
N PRO A 47 10.61 23.99 5.21
CA PRO A 47 11.36 24.50 4.05
C PRO A 47 12.30 23.45 3.46
N VAL A 48 12.52 23.47 2.15
CA VAL A 48 13.34 22.52 1.38
C VAL A 48 12.76 21.09 1.37
N LEU A 49 12.47 20.50 2.55
CA LEU A 49 11.94 19.12 2.64
C LEU A 49 10.57 18.99 1.95
N ARG A 50 9.71 19.99 2.05
CA ARG A 50 8.43 20.03 1.34
C ARG A 50 8.63 19.90 -0.17
N GLN A 51 9.62 20.57 -0.74
CA GLN A 51 9.91 20.51 -2.17
C GLN A 51 10.45 19.15 -2.57
N LEU A 52 11.40 18.59 -1.80
CA LEU A 52 11.94 17.25 -2.04
C LEU A 52 10.87 16.16 -1.96
N VAL A 53 10.00 16.23 -0.95
CA VAL A 53 8.85 15.32 -0.82
C VAL A 53 7.90 15.49 -2.02
N GLY A 54 7.66 16.72 -2.46
CA GLY A 54 6.84 16.97 -3.65
C GLY A 54 7.42 16.31 -4.91
N VAL A 55 8.71 16.43 -5.14
CA VAL A 55 9.41 15.76 -6.26
C VAL A 55 9.31 14.24 -6.13
N TYR A 56 9.57 13.70 -4.93
CA TYR A 56 9.43 12.26 -4.68
C TYR A 56 8.02 11.75 -5.02
N ILE A 57 6.98 12.41 -4.52
CA ILE A 57 5.59 12.02 -4.78
C ILE A 57 5.28 12.04 -6.27
N GLN A 58 5.69 13.09 -6.99
CA GLN A 58 5.46 13.20 -8.43
C GLN A 58 6.21 12.11 -9.21
N LEU A 59 7.48 11.87 -8.92
CA LEU A 59 8.26 10.82 -9.58
C LEU A 59 7.68 9.44 -9.31
N SER A 60 7.38 9.14 -8.05
CA SER A 60 6.88 7.82 -7.64
C SER A 60 5.51 7.50 -8.26
N ARG A 61 4.56 8.43 -8.21
CA ARG A 61 3.19 8.20 -8.72
C ARG A 61 3.10 8.20 -10.25
N ASN A 62 4.01 8.86 -10.94
CA ASN A 62 4.04 8.91 -12.40
C ASN A 62 4.95 7.86 -13.04
N THR A 63 5.53 6.96 -12.24
CA THR A 63 6.35 5.84 -12.72
C THR A 63 5.71 4.51 -12.33
N PRO A 64 5.48 3.57 -13.27
CA PRO A 64 4.92 2.25 -12.96
C PRO A 64 5.81 1.46 -11.99
N LEU A 65 5.20 0.70 -11.06
CA LEU A 65 5.95 -0.15 -10.11
C LEU A 65 6.91 -1.10 -10.83
N LEU A 66 6.50 -1.67 -11.95
CA LEU A 66 7.35 -2.56 -12.75
C LEU A 66 8.68 -1.90 -13.14
N VAL A 67 8.62 -0.64 -13.59
CA VAL A 67 9.82 0.12 -13.99
C VAL A 67 10.70 0.41 -12.78
N GLN A 68 10.09 0.79 -11.64
CA GLN A 68 10.82 1.01 -10.39
C GLN A 68 11.53 -0.27 -9.93
N LEU A 69 10.84 -1.42 -9.97
CA LEU A 69 11.41 -2.72 -9.62
C LEU A 69 12.57 -3.12 -10.54
N PHE A 70 12.44 -2.90 -11.84
CA PHE A 70 13.52 -3.17 -12.78
C PHE A 70 14.75 -2.31 -12.50
N PHE A 71 14.53 -1.03 -12.19
CA PHE A 71 15.62 -0.13 -11.81
C PHE A 71 16.32 -0.60 -10.53
N ILE A 72 15.57 -0.97 -9.49
CA ILE A 72 16.11 -1.45 -8.22
C ILE A 72 16.81 -2.79 -8.40
N TYR A 73 16.16 -3.76 -9.06
CA TYR A 73 16.65 -5.14 -9.13
C TYR A 73 17.80 -5.33 -10.12
N TYR A 74 17.73 -4.70 -11.30
CA TYR A 74 18.74 -4.83 -12.37
C TYR A 74 19.70 -3.63 -12.44
N GLY A 75 19.26 -2.45 -12.03
CA GLY A 75 20.05 -1.21 -12.12
C GLY A 75 21.02 -1.05 -10.95
N LEU A 76 20.58 -1.17 -9.71
CA LEU A 76 21.43 -0.97 -8.53
C LEU A 76 22.65 -1.89 -8.45
N PRO A 77 22.61 -3.17 -8.86
CA PRO A 77 23.79 -4.03 -8.87
C PRO A 77 24.90 -3.50 -9.77
N LYS A 78 24.58 -2.75 -10.83
CA LYS A 78 25.59 -2.17 -11.73
C LYS A 78 26.41 -1.05 -11.08
N VAL A 79 25.87 -0.43 -10.03
CA VAL A 79 26.57 0.58 -9.21
C VAL A 79 27.08 0.01 -7.89
N GLY A 80 27.16 -1.33 -7.78
CA GLY A 80 27.74 -2.02 -6.63
C GLY A 80 26.78 -2.33 -5.49
N ILE A 81 25.51 -1.93 -5.56
CA ILE A 81 24.49 -2.18 -4.53
C ILE A 81 23.73 -3.46 -4.87
N ARG A 82 24.11 -4.59 -4.25
CA ARG A 82 23.46 -5.89 -4.45
C ARG A 82 22.51 -6.20 -3.29
N THR A 83 21.25 -6.48 -3.63
CA THR A 83 20.22 -6.91 -2.68
C THR A 83 19.49 -8.13 -3.24
N ASN A 84 18.78 -8.85 -2.39
CA ASN A 84 17.94 -9.96 -2.84
C ASN A 84 16.60 -9.44 -3.42
N ALA A 85 15.90 -10.30 -4.17
CA ALA A 85 14.63 -9.96 -4.81
C ALA A 85 13.54 -9.53 -3.80
N GLU A 86 13.51 -10.15 -2.61
CA GLU A 86 12.53 -9.80 -1.57
C GLU A 86 12.72 -8.36 -1.07
N ILE A 87 13.95 -7.94 -0.81
CA ILE A 87 14.27 -6.56 -0.40
C ILE A 87 13.91 -5.59 -1.53
N CYS A 88 14.23 -5.94 -2.79
CA CYS A 88 13.85 -5.12 -3.94
C CYS A 88 12.34 -4.97 -4.07
N GLY A 89 11.57 -6.05 -3.90
CA GLY A 89 10.11 -6.03 -3.92
C GLY A 89 9.52 -5.15 -2.82
N ILE A 90 9.98 -5.35 -1.58
CA ILE A 90 9.54 -4.55 -0.43
C ILE A 90 9.90 -3.06 -0.63
N ALA A 91 11.12 -2.75 -1.06
CA ALA A 91 11.57 -1.38 -1.26
C ALA A 91 10.79 -0.67 -2.39
N GLY A 92 10.57 -1.34 -3.52
CA GLY A 92 9.76 -0.79 -4.62
C GLY A 92 8.32 -0.53 -4.20
N LEU A 93 7.69 -1.50 -3.51
CA LEU A 93 6.33 -1.34 -3.01
C LEU A 93 6.24 -0.24 -1.96
N ALA A 94 7.23 -0.12 -1.06
CA ALA A 94 7.29 0.94 -0.07
C ALA A 94 7.52 2.33 -0.69
N PHE A 95 8.36 2.40 -1.73
CA PHE A 95 8.60 3.64 -2.47
C PHE A 95 7.35 4.12 -3.20
N LEU A 96 6.67 3.24 -3.93
CA LEU A 96 5.40 3.57 -4.59
C LEU A 96 4.32 3.88 -3.55
N GLY A 97 4.11 2.97 -2.61
CA GLY A 97 3.06 3.06 -1.61
C GLY A 97 3.20 4.28 -0.70
N GLY A 98 4.43 4.65 -0.34
CA GLY A 98 4.70 5.83 0.49
C GLY A 98 4.17 7.12 -0.13
N SER A 99 4.27 7.28 -1.44
CA SER A 99 3.74 8.45 -2.15
C SER A 99 2.20 8.48 -2.16
N TYR A 100 1.54 7.33 -2.33
CA TYR A 100 0.07 7.23 -2.27
C TYR A 100 -0.46 7.44 -0.84
N MET A 101 0.23 6.88 0.17
CA MET A 101 -0.12 7.09 1.58
C MET A 101 0.09 8.55 2.00
N ALA A 102 1.16 9.20 1.52
CA ALA A 102 1.40 10.62 1.78
C ALA A 102 0.23 11.50 1.31
N GLU A 103 -0.26 11.26 0.10
CA GLU A 103 -1.41 11.99 -0.42
C GLU A 103 -2.70 11.70 0.34
N ALA A 104 -2.95 10.43 0.73
CA ALA A 104 -4.12 10.06 1.52
C ALA A 104 -4.12 10.78 2.89
N PHE A 105 -2.98 10.78 3.59
CA PHE A 105 -2.86 11.47 4.88
C PHE A 105 -2.92 13.00 4.74
N ARG A 106 -2.25 13.56 3.72
CA ARG A 106 -2.29 14.98 3.45
C ARG A 106 -3.70 15.47 3.15
N SER A 107 -4.44 14.77 2.28
CA SER A 107 -5.81 15.14 1.94
C SER A 107 -6.74 15.08 3.15
N GLY A 108 -6.54 14.12 4.06
CA GLY A 108 -7.28 14.06 5.32
C GLY A 108 -7.01 15.26 6.24
N LEU A 109 -5.74 15.66 6.36
CA LEU A 109 -5.36 16.83 7.16
C LEU A 109 -5.87 18.15 6.55
N GLU A 110 -5.79 18.30 5.24
CA GLU A 110 -6.25 19.51 4.51
C GLU A 110 -7.77 19.63 4.43
N ALA A 111 -8.51 18.53 4.63
CA ALA A 111 -9.97 18.56 4.65
C ALA A 111 -10.56 19.17 5.94
N ILE A 112 -9.74 19.40 6.97
CA ILE A 112 -10.21 20.01 8.22
C ILE A 112 -10.36 21.52 8.03
N GLU A 113 -11.58 22.01 8.20
CA GLU A 113 -11.88 23.43 8.05
C GLU A 113 -11.14 24.27 9.11
N PRO A 114 -10.58 25.44 8.73
CA PRO A 114 -9.87 26.31 9.67
C PRO A 114 -10.67 26.68 10.92
N ILE A 115 -12.01 26.79 10.80
CA ILE A 115 -12.89 27.10 11.92
C ILE A 115 -12.78 26.09 13.07
N GLN A 116 -12.46 24.83 12.77
CA GLN A 116 -12.27 23.78 13.80
C GLN A 116 -11.06 24.11 14.68
N THR A 117 -9.96 24.54 14.08
CA THR A 117 -8.75 24.93 14.80
C THR A 117 -8.90 26.25 15.52
N GLU A 118 -9.58 27.23 14.93
CA GLU A 118 -9.88 28.53 15.53
C GLU A 118 -10.79 28.37 16.75
N SER A 119 -11.81 27.55 16.66
CA SER A 119 -12.71 27.22 17.79
C SER A 119 -11.95 26.56 18.95
N ALA A 120 -11.06 25.61 18.65
CA ALA A 120 -10.23 24.95 19.65
C ALA A 120 -9.32 25.97 20.39
N TYR A 121 -8.68 26.88 19.66
CA TYR A 121 -7.90 27.95 20.26
C TYR A 121 -8.72 28.91 21.11
N SER A 122 -9.95 29.22 20.68
CA SER A 122 -10.88 30.07 21.45
C SER A 122 -11.30 29.43 22.79
N LEU A 123 -11.28 28.08 22.85
CA LEU A 123 -11.49 27.32 24.09
C LEU A 123 -10.23 27.17 24.94
N GLY A 124 -9.12 27.83 24.58
CA GLY A 124 -7.86 27.81 25.31
C GLY A 124 -6.99 26.58 25.06
N MET A 125 -7.27 25.79 24.02
CA MET A 125 -6.42 24.66 23.63
C MET A 125 -5.11 25.15 23.04
N ASP A 126 -3.99 24.53 23.42
CA ASP A 126 -2.71 24.76 22.77
C ASP A 126 -2.61 24.01 21.42
N ARG A 127 -1.52 24.22 20.68
CA ARG A 127 -1.32 23.61 19.35
C ARG A 127 -1.30 22.08 19.40
N TRP A 128 -0.71 21.49 20.46
CA TRP A 128 -0.65 20.05 20.61
C TRP A 128 -2.02 19.45 20.96
N GLN A 129 -2.74 20.09 21.87
CA GLN A 129 -4.11 19.71 22.23
C GLN A 129 -5.04 19.79 21.03
N THR A 130 -4.99 20.91 20.28
CA THR A 130 -5.77 21.08 19.04
C THR A 130 -5.46 19.99 18.02
N MET A 131 -4.18 19.70 17.77
CA MET A 131 -3.78 18.63 16.86
C MET A 131 -4.30 17.27 17.32
N ARG A 132 -4.09 16.92 18.59
CA ARG A 132 -4.40 15.59 19.11
C ARG A 132 -5.89 15.34 19.28
N TYR A 133 -6.65 16.32 19.74
CA TYR A 133 -8.05 16.12 20.11
C TYR A 133 -9.06 16.60 19.07
N VAL A 134 -8.66 17.49 18.17
CA VAL A 134 -9.55 18.07 17.16
C VAL A 134 -9.15 17.64 15.75
N VAL A 135 -7.90 17.96 15.32
CA VAL A 135 -7.48 17.77 13.93
C VAL A 135 -7.25 16.29 13.60
N LEU A 136 -6.44 15.60 14.41
CA LEU A 136 -6.01 14.23 14.09
C LEU A 136 -7.18 13.21 14.02
N PRO A 137 -8.14 13.21 14.95
CA PRO A 137 -9.28 12.28 14.87
C PRO A 137 -10.13 12.51 13.60
N GLN A 138 -10.39 13.75 13.25
CA GLN A 138 -11.15 14.11 12.05
C GLN A 138 -10.36 13.76 10.78
N ALA A 139 -9.08 14.12 10.71
CA ALA A 139 -8.21 13.81 9.60
C ALA A 139 -8.09 12.29 9.35
N MET A 140 -7.99 11.48 10.41
CA MET A 140 -7.99 10.02 10.31
C MET A 140 -9.32 9.49 9.73
N SER A 141 -10.45 10.00 10.20
CA SER A 141 -11.76 9.62 9.67
C SER A 141 -11.89 9.95 8.19
N THR A 142 -11.45 11.14 7.79
CA THR A 142 -11.54 11.63 6.41
C THR A 142 -10.57 10.92 5.46
N SER A 143 -9.36 10.57 5.94
CA SER A 143 -8.36 9.88 5.11
C SER A 143 -8.60 8.37 4.99
N MET A 144 -9.41 7.77 5.86
CA MET A 144 -9.57 6.31 5.94
C MET A 144 -10.02 5.65 4.61
N PRO A 145 -11.00 6.19 3.85
CA PRO A 145 -11.37 5.59 2.56
C PRO A 145 -10.20 5.53 1.57
N ALA A 146 -9.46 6.63 1.43
CA ALA A 146 -8.29 6.70 0.55
C ALA A 146 -7.16 5.78 1.04
N PHE A 147 -6.93 5.73 2.36
CA PHE A 147 -5.97 4.82 2.98
C PHE A 147 -6.29 3.36 2.66
N MET A 148 -7.52 2.90 2.87
CA MET A 148 -7.92 1.52 2.60
C MET A 148 -7.89 1.18 1.12
N ALA A 149 -8.29 2.11 0.25
CA ALA A 149 -8.16 1.94 -1.20
C ALA A 149 -6.69 1.72 -1.61
N ASN A 150 -5.76 2.49 -1.02
CA ASN A 150 -4.33 2.34 -1.26
C ASN A 150 -3.77 1.02 -0.72
N VAL A 151 -4.21 0.55 0.45
CA VAL A 151 -3.82 -0.78 0.98
C VAL A 151 -4.21 -1.90 0.00
N ILE A 152 -5.47 -1.88 -0.49
CA ILE A 152 -5.96 -2.86 -1.45
C ILE A 152 -5.22 -2.74 -2.79
N PHE A 153 -4.96 -1.53 -3.25
CA PHE A 153 -4.17 -1.26 -4.46
C PHE A 153 -2.78 -1.87 -4.34
N LEU A 154 -2.05 -1.58 -3.26
CA LEU A 154 -0.68 -2.09 -3.05
C LEU A 154 -0.63 -3.61 -2.91
N LEU A 155 -1.64 -4.26 -2.31
CA LEU A 155 -1.73 -5.72 -2.29
C LEU A 155 -1.90 -6.31 -3.70
N LYS A 156 -2.63 -5.64 -4.60
CA LYS A 156 -2.73 -6.05 -6.00
C LYS A 156 -1.43 -5.82 -6.77
N GLU A 157 -0.72 -4.73 -6.48
CA GLU A 157 0.58 -4.42 -7.08
C GLU A 157 1.66 -5.46 -6.77
N THR A 158 1.53 -6.28 -5.71
CA THR A 158 2.46 -7.39 -5.47
C THR A 158 2.55 -8.37 -6.64
N SER A 159 1.53 -8.47 -7.50
CA SER A 159 1.55 -9.31 -8.71
C SER A 159 2.69 -8.98 -9.68
N VAL A 160 3.21 -7.76 -9.61
CA VAL A 160 4.34 -7.29 -10.42
C VAL A 160 5.68 -7.89 -9.94
N PHE A 161 5.74 -8.43 -8.72
CA PHE A 161 6.94 -9.09 -8.17
C PHE A 161 7.40 -10.28 -9.00
N SER A 162 6.47 -10.93 -9.72
CA SER A 162 6.78 -12.00 -10.68
C SER A 162 7.81 -11.59 -11.73
N ALA A 163 7.95 -10.29 -12.02
CA ALA A 163 8.89 -9.77 -13.03
C ALA A 163 10.35 -9.73 -12.53
N ILE A 164 10.58 -9.81 -11.21
CA ILE A 164 11.91 -9.87 -10.58
C ILE A 164 12.17 -11.25 -9.95
N SER A 165 11.56 -12.30 -10.52
CA SER A 165 11.76 -13.71 -10.12
C SER A 165 11.37 -14.04 -8.68
N LEU A 166 10.47 -13.28 -8.07
CA LEU A 166 9.84 -13.65 -6.80
C LEU A 166 8.74 -14.68 -7.08
N MET A 167 8.78 -15.80 -6.35
CA MET A 167 7.79 -16.90 -6.50
C MET A 167 6.47 -16.56 -5.79
N ASP A 168 5.89 -15.41 -6.14
CA ASP A 168 4.57 -14.97 -5.69
C ASP A 168 3.43 -15.72 -6.42
N LEU A 169 2.19 -15.34 -6.13
CA LEU A 169 1.02 -15.95 -6.77
C LEU A 169 1.04 -15.84 -8.29
N MET A 170 1.41 -14.67 -8.83
CA MET A 170 1.45 -14.45 -10.28
C MET A 170 2.59 -15.23 -10.93
N PHE A 171 3.77 -15.28 -10.31
CA PHE A 171 4.89 -16.10 -10.78
C PHE A 171 4.51 -17.57 -10.86
N THR A 172 3.94 -18.11 -9.76
CA THR A 172 3.52 -19.51 -9.67
C THR A 172 2.50 -19.87 -10.76
N ALA A 173 1.52 -19.00 -10.99
CA ALA A 173 0.55 -19.20 -12.06
C ALA A 173 1.20 -19.24 -13.45
N LYS A 174 2.06 -18.26 -13.75
CA LYS A 174 2.78 -18.17 -15.04
C LYS A 174 3.69 -19.37 -15.27
N ASP A 175 4.42 -19.79 -14.25
CA ASP A 175 5.34 -20.93 -14.30
C ASP A 175 4.60 -22.23 -14.59
N LEU A 176 3.55 -22.53 -13.82
CA LEU A 176 2.74 -23.73 -14.02
C LEU A 176 1.99 -23.76 -15.37
N ILE A 177 1.52 -22.61 -15.84
CA ILE A 177 0.93 -22.50 -17.18
C ILE A 177 1.98 -22.80 -18.25
N GLY A 178 3.19 -22.24 -18.10
CA GLY A 178 4.28 -22.43 -19.05
C GLY A 178 4.77 -23.88 -19.12
N LEU A 179 4.84 -24.56 -17.95
CA LEU A 179 5.34 -25.94 -17.87
C LEU A 179 4.30 -27.00 -18.28
N TYR A 180 3.04 -26.82 -17.89
CA TYR A 180 2.03 -27.89 -17.98
C TYR A 180 0.84 -27.56 -18.90
N TYR A 181 0.76 -26.33 -19.43
CA TYR A 181 -0.29 -25.86 -20.33
C TYR A 181 -1.73 -25.96 -19.75
N LYS A 182 -1.84 -25.99 -18.41
CA LYS A 182 -3.13 -26.05 -17.68
C LYS A 182 -3.60 -24.64 -17.32
N THR A 183 -3.91 -23.86 -18.34
CA THR A 183 -4.21 -22.40 -18.18
C THR A 183 -5.45 -22.15 -17.34
N THR A 184 -6.57 -22.86 -17.62
CA THR A 184 -7.85 -22.63 -16.95
C THR A 184 -7.76 -22.89 -15.44
N GLU A 185 -7.15 -24.01 -15.04
CA GLU A 185 -7.00 -24.42 -13.65
C GLU A 185 -6.10 -23.45 -12.88
N ASN A 186 -4.98 -23.02 -13.49
CA ASN A 186 -4.04 -22.11 -12.86
C ASN A 186 -4.60 -20.68 -12.74
N LEU A 187 -5.33 -20.19 -13.76
CA LEU A 187 -6.02 -18.90 -13.66
C LEU A 187 -7.13 -18.94 -12.60
N PHE A 188 -7.87 -20.03 -12.52
CA PHE A 188 -8.87 -20.20 -11.46
C PHE A 188 -8.23 -20.14 -10.08
N LEU A 189 -7.16 -20.90 -9.82
CA LEU A 189 -6.43 -20.85 -8.55
C LEU A 189 -5.90 -19.43 -8.25
N LEU A 190 -5.30 -18.78 -9.23
CA LEU A 190 -4.79 -17.42 -9.09
C LEU A 190 -5.89 -16.45 -8.63
N VAL A 191 -7.04 -16.44 -9.30
CA VAL A 191 -8.18 -15.60 -8.96
C VAL A 191 -8.70 -15.91 -7.56
N MET A 192 -8.88 -17.20 -7.25
CA MET A 192 -9.37 -17.63 -5.93
C MET A 192 -8.45 -17.21 -4.80
N PHE A 193 -7.13 -17.37 -4.94
CA PHE A 193 -6.18 -16.94 -3.91
C PHE A 193 -6.14 -15.43 -3.74
N TYR A 194 -6.20 -14.63 -4.82
CA TYR A 194 -6.33 -13.18 -4.69
C TYR A 194 -7.65 -12.78 -4.00
N LEU A 195 -8.77 -13.42 -4.32
CA LEU A 195 -10.04 -13.17 -3.63
C LEU A 195 -9.96 -13.51 -2.14
N ILE A 196 -9.36 -14.65 -1.78
CA ILE A 196 -9.17 -15.07 -0.38
C ILE A 196 -8.34 -14.04 0.39
N ILE A 197 -7.34 -13.42 -0.23
CA ILE A 197 -6.50 -12.41 0.40
C ILE A 197 -7.21 -11.04 0.46
N LEU A 198 -7.78 -10.60 -0.66
CA LEU A 198 -8.28 -9.23 -0.80
C LEU A 198 -9.67 -9.01 -0.21
N LEU A 199 -10.58 -10.00 -0.27
CA LEU A 199 -11.94 -9.85 0.27
C LEU A 199 -11.95 -9.59 1.78
N PRO A 200 -11.21 -10.34 2.63
CA PRO A 200 -11.15 -10.03 4.06
C PRO A 200 -10.60 -8.62 4.33
N VAL A 201 -9.55 -8.20 3.61
CA VAL A 201 -8.98 -6.86 3.74
C VAL A 201 -10.00 -5.79 3.38
N SER A 202 -10.75 -5.98 2.29
CA SER A 202 -11.81 -5.06 1.86
C SER A 202 -12.96 -4.98 2.86
N ILE A 203 -13.40 -6.12 3.41
CA ILE A 203 -14.46 -6.16 4.43
C ILE A 203 -14.02 -5.45 5.71
N VAL A 204 -12.82 -5.76 6.20
CA VAL A 204 -12.25 -5.09 7.39
C VAL A 204 -12.11 -3.59 7.13
N GLY A 205 -11.63 -3.19 5.96
CA GLY A 205 -11.54 -1.79 5.56
C GLY A 205 -12.89 -1.08 5.63
N SER A 206 -13.93 -1.64 5.02
CA SER A 206 -15.29 -1.07 5.04
C SER A 206 -15.86 -0.94 6.45
N LEU A 207 -15.56 -1.91 7.33
CA LEU A 207 -15.98 -1.86 8.73
C LEU A 207 -15.26 -0.75 9.52
N LEU A 208 -13.94 -0.58 9.27
CA LEU A 208 -13.15 0.49 9.88
C LEU A 208 -13.60 1.88 9.42
N GLU A 209 -13.87 2.05 8.11
CA GLU A 209 -14.40 3.28 7.56
C GLU A 209 -15.73 3.68 8.21
N ARG A 210 -16.66 2.72 8.34
CA ARG A 210 -17.95 2.95 9.01
C ARG A 210 -17.75 3.38 10.47
N ARG A 211 -16.93 2.66 11.24
CA ARG A 211 -16.69 2.99 12.66
C ARG A 211 -16.09 4.38 12.84
N LEU A 212 -15.11 4.75 12.03
CA LEU A 212 -14.46 6.06 12.14
C LEU A 212 -15.37 7.19 11.69
N ARG A 213 -16.23 6.99 10.69
CA ARG A 213 -17.22 7.98 10.27
C ARG A 213 -18.22 8.29 11.40
N TYR A 214 -18.73 7.26 12.10
CA TYR A 214 -19.65 7.47 13.23
C TYR A 214 -18.96 8.13 14.43
N ALA A 215 -17.69 7.90 14.66
CA ALA A 215 -16.94 8.53 15.74
C ALA A 215 -16.56 9.99 15.47
N GLY A 216 -16.47 10.39 14.20
CA GLY A 216 -16.04 11.74 13.80
C GLY A 216 -17.16 12.76 13.58
N PHE A 217 -18.35 12.30 13.20
CA PHE A 217 -19.51 13.15 12.94
C PHE A 217 -20.72 12.44 13.55
N GLY A 218 -21.02 12.73 14.81
CA GLY A 218 -22.19 12.19 15.48
C GLY A 218 -23.49 12.58 14.77
N SER A 219 -23.92 11.79 13.80
CA SER A 219 -25.26 11.78 13.19
C SER A 219 -25.54 10.40 12.62
#